data_4e7605650e2191a6000dd615c9ae702e
#
_entry.id   4e7605650e2191a6000dd615c9ae702e
#
_cell.length_a   1.000
_cell.length_b   1.000
_cell.length_c   1.000
_cell.angle_alpha   90.00
_cell.angle_beta   90.00
_cell.angle_gamma   90.00
#
_symmetry.space_group_name_H-M   'P 1'
#
loop_
_entity.id
_entity.type
_entity.pdbx_description
1 polymer ?
#
loop_
_entity_poly.entity_id
_entity_poly.type
_entity_poly.pdbx_seq_one_letter_code
_entity_poly.pdbx_strand_id
1 'polypeptide(L)'
;MEEKKVKVKKWIITLDVIITLLATLIILYCVGNAFYSRVNKRIELVHVDKKILLKKLVTKEMIIVDESAPNEIRVYKNMNDVVIDKTNERAIFYKLKTNETCIIEVVGDQTFWFHTIPNITRVFECRKDK
;
A
#
# COMPACT_ATOMS: atom_id res chain seq x y z
N MET A 1 27.60 10.43 -50.29
CA MET A 1 28.13 10.31 -48.88
C MET A 1 27.32 11.13 -47.88
N GLU A 2 26.83 12.31 -48.22
CA GLU A 2 25.99 13.13 -47.34
C GLU A 2 24.59 12.54 -47.06
N GLU A 3 23.91 12.00 -48.06
CA GLU A 3 22.57 11.40 -47.91
C GLU A 3 22.55 10.23 -46.88
N LYS A 4 23.61 9.40 -46.84
CA LYS A 4 23.74 8.34 -45.86
C LYS A 4 23.88 8.90 -44.41
N LYS A 5 24.63 10.00 -44.24
CA LYS A 5 24.79 10.66 -42.94
C LYS A 5 23.47 11.27 -42.44
N VAL A 6 22.69 11.87 -43.34
CA VAL A 6 21.37 12.44 -42.98
C VAL A 6 20.36 11.38 -42.62
N LYS A 7 20.32 10.22 -43.33
CA LYS A 7 19.46 9.10 -43.00
C LYS A 7 19.80 8.52 -41.61
N VAL A 8 21.07 8.29 -41.32
CA VAL A 8 21.52 7.77 -40.03
C VAL A 8 21.14 8.73 -38.90
N LYS A 9 21.31 10.03 -39.08
CA LYS A 9 20.96 11.04 -38.08
C LYS A 9 19.44 11.08 -37.81
N LYS A 10 18.61 10.94 -38.84
CA LYS A 10 17.14 10.83 -38.67
C LYS A 10 16.75 9.57 -37.89
N TRP A 11 17.37 8.44 -38.18
CA TRP A 11 17.11 7.19 -37.45
C TRP A 11 17.47 7.27 -35.97
N ILE A 12 18.59 7.89 -35.64
CA ILE A 12 19.01 8.09 -34.24
C ILE A 12 18.01 8.95 -33.49
N ILE A 13 17.58 10.08 -34.08
CA ILE A 13 16.60 10.97 -33.47
C ILE A 13 15.24 10.25 -33.26
N THR A 14 14.81 9.45 -34.23
CA THR A 14 13.57 8.68 -34.10
C THR A 14 13.66 7.63 -33.00
N LEU A 15 14.81 6.97 -32.86
CA LEU A 15 15.07 5.99 -31.81
C LEU A 15 15.05 6.62 -30.42
N ASP A 16 15.69 7.79 -30.26
CA ASP A 16 15.70 8.53 -28.99
C ASP A 16 14.28 8.97 -28.58
N VAL A 17 13.48 9.42 -29.53
CA VAL A 17 12.08 9.79 -29.27
C VAL A 17 11.25 8.57 -28.80
N ILE A 18 11.42 7.42 -29.45
CA ILE A 18 10.73 6.19 -29.09
C ILE A 18 11.14 5.72 -27.69
N ILE A 19 12.43 5.72 -27.39
CA ILE A 19 12.95 5.32 -26.08
C ILE A 19 12.42 6.25 -24.98
N THR A 20 12.40 7.56 -25.23
CA THR A 20 11.90 8.55 -24.29
C THR A 20 10.40 8.36 -24.02
N LEU A 21 9.62 8.11 -25.06
CA LEU A 21 8.17 7.83 -24.92
C LEU A 21 7.93 6.55 -24.12
N LEU A 22 8.66 5.48 -24.41
CA LEU A 22 8.53 4.22 -23.66
C LEU A 22 8.92 4.40 -22.19
N ALA A 23 10.02 5.09 -21.90
CA ALA A 23 10.43 5.38 -20.53
C ALA A 23 9.36 6.20 -19.78
N THR A 24 8.78 7.22 -20.43
CA THR A 24 7.74 8.04 -19.85
C THR A 24 6.48 7.22 -19.55
N LEU A 25 6.06 6.33 -20.44
CA LEU A 25 4.92 5.45 -20.24
C LEU A 25 5.14 4.48 -19.07
N ILE A 26 6.35 3.92 -18.95
CA ILE A 26 6.71 3.04 -17.84
C ILE A 26 6.65 3.80 -16.51
N ILE A 27 7.18 5.01 -16.45
CA ILE A 27 7.14 5.85 -15.25
C ILE A 27 5.70 6.18 -14.87
N LEU A 28 4.87 6.60 -15.82
CA LEU A 28 3.45 6.91 -15.58
C LEU A 28 2.69 5.68 -15.10
N TYR A 29 2.96 4.50 -15.66
CA TYR A 29 2.38 3.25 -15.22
C TYR A 29 2.77 2.90 -13.78
N CYS A 30 4.06 3.01 -13.46
CA CYS A 30 4.57 2.74 -12.10
C CYS A 30 3.98 3.70 -11.06
N VAL A 31 3.93 4.99 -11.37
CA VAL A 31 3.34 6.03 -10.50
C VAL A 31 1.84 5.80 -10.32
N GLY A 32 1.12 5.54 -11.41
CA GLY A 32 -0.32 5.25 -11.37
C GLY A 32 -0.63 4.02 -10.55
N ASN A 33 0.13 2.95 -10.71
CA ASN A 33 -0.05 1.71 -9.95
C ASN A 33 0.29 1.89 -8.47
N ALA A 34 1.35 2.62 -8.15
CA ALA A 34 1.71 2.95 -6.78
C ALA A 34 0.65 3.81 -6.08
N PHE A 35 0.04 4.75 -6.80
CA PHE A 35 -1.06 5.55 -6.29
C PHE A 35 -2.31 4.70 -6.08
N TYR A 36 -2.69 3.88 -7.07
CA TYR A 36 -3.85 2.99 -6.99
C TYR A 36 -3.75 2.04 -5.80
N SER A 37 -2.59 1.42 -5.60
CA SER A 37 -2.37 0.52 -4.47
C SER A 37 -2.49 1.20 -3.10
N ARG A 38 -2.25 2.53 -3.03
CA ARG A 38 -2.41 3.31 -1.79
C ARG A 38 -3.86 3.68 -1.47
N VAL A 39 -4.72 3.83 -2.48
CA VAL A 39 -6.10 4.30 -2.29
C VAL A 39 -7.15 3.19 -2.44
N ASN A 40 -6.74 2.01 -2.86
CA ASN A 40 -7.65 0.88 -3.02
C ASN A 40 -8.21 0.44 -1.67
N LYS A 41 -9.54 0.54 -1.51
CA LYS A 41 -10.27 0.18 -0.29
C LYS A 41 -10.83 -1.22 -0.42
N ARG A 42 -10.69 -2.02 0.61
CA ARG A 42 -11.31 -3.34 0.70
C ARG A 42 -11.75 -3.65 2.12
N ILE A 43 -12.71 -4.57 2.24
CA ILE A 43 -13.21 -5.05 3.52
C ILE A 43 -12.62 -6.43 3.77
N GLU A 44 -12.04 -6.63 4.93
CA GLU A 44 -11.41 -7.88 5.33
C GLU A 44 -11.92 -8.34 6.70
N LEU A 45 -11.98 -9.65 6.88
CA LEU A 45 -12.20 -10.30 8.16
C LEU A 45 -10.83 -10.63 8.75
N VAL A 46 -10.56 -10.13 9.95
CA VAL A 46 -9.25 -10.22 10.59
C VAL A 46 -9.41 -10.69 12.03
N HIS A 47 -8.67 -11.73 12.40
CA HIS A 47 -8.51 -12.12 13.80
C HIS A 47 -7.36 -11.31 14.40
N VAL A 48 -7.64 -10.50 15.40
CA VAL A 48 -6.62 -9.65 16.03
C VAL A 48 -5.84 -10.47 17.04
N ASP A 49 -4.70 -10.99 16.63
CA ASP A 49 -3.83 -11.78 17.48
C ASP A 49 -2.98 -10.89 18.40
N LYS A 50 -2.31 -9.90 17.83
CA LYS A 50 -1.47 -8.95 18.56
C LYS A 50 -1.66 -7.52 18.10
N LYS A 51 -1.55 -6.59 19.05
CA LYS A 51 -1.44 -5.15 18.81
C LYS A 51 -0.08 -4.67 19.29
N ILE A 52 0.72 -4.12 18.41
CA ILE A 52 2.07 -3.66 18.70
C ILE A 52 2.16 -2.17 18.50
N LEU A 53 2.67 -1.46 19.49
CA LEU A 53 2.98 -0.04 19.40
C LEU A 53 4.49 0.14 19.26
N LEU A 54 4.93 0.45 18.06
CA LEU A 54 6.32 0.78 17.79
C LEU A 54 6.55 2.27 18.00
N LYS A 55 7.39 2.59 18.98
CA LYS A 55 7.85 3.98 19.18
C LYS A 55 9.12 4.18 18.36
N LYS A 56 9.00 4.93 17.26
CA LYS A 56 10.16 5.50 16.55
C LYS A 56 10.46 6.89 17.12
N LEU A 57 11.68 7.40 16.92
CA LEU A 57 12.14 8.69 17.45
C LEU A 57 11.18 9.87 17.19
N VAL A 58 10.41 9.84 16.11
CA VAL A 58 9.50 10.92 15.71
C VAL A 58 8.04 10.45 15.56
N THR A 59 7.79 9.15 15.35
CA THR A 59 6.46 8.62 15.06
C THR A 59 6.13 7.39 15.92
N LYS A 60 4.85 7.27 16.29
CA LYS A 60 4.30 6.05 16.88
C LYS A 60 3.62 5.26 15.77
N GLU A 61 4.06 4.05 15.56
CA GLU A 61 3.50 3.14 14.56
C GLU A 61 2.71 2.04 15.27
N MET A 62 1.42 1.93 14.96
CA MET A 62 0.56 0.89 15.51
C MET A 62 0.42 -0.23 14.49
N ILE A 63 0.80 -1.42 14.88
CA ILE A 63 0.73 -2.62 14.02
C ILE A 63 -0.25 -3.61 14.61
N ILE A 64 -1.10 -4.14 13.74
CA ILE A 64 -2.07 -5.19 14.05
C ILE A 64 -1.63 -6.45 13.32
N VAL A 65 -1.56 -7.54 14.04
CA VAL A 65 -1.12 -8.85 13.50
C VAL A 65 -2.30 -9.80 13.49
N ASP A 66 -2.51 -10.45 12.36
CA ASP A 66 -3.50 -11.51 12.14
C ASP A 66 -2.76 -12.82 11.80
N GLU A 67 -2.93 -13.82 12.65
CA GLU A 67 -2.38 -15.16 12.46
C GLU A 67 -3.50 -16.21 12.27
N SER A 68 -4.67 -15.82 11.82
CA SER A 68 -5.86 -16.69 11.73
C SER A 68 -5.73 -17.82 10.70
N ALA A 69 -4.91 -17.64 9.67
CA ALA A 69 -4.66 -18.67 8.68
C ALA A 69 -3.38 -19.45 9.03
N PRO A 70 -3.39 -20.79 8.98
CA PRO A 70 -2.20 -21.58 9.19
C PRO A 70 -1.14 -21.24 8.13
N ASN A 71 0.03 -20.82 8.57
CA ASN A 71 1.17 -20.38 7.75
C ASN A 71 1.03 -19.03 7.06
N GLU A 72 0.04 -18.21 7.37
CA GLU A 72 -0.11 -16.88 6.81
C GLU A 72 -0.24 -15.83 7.92
N ILE A 73 0.79 -15.04 8.08
CA ILE A 73 0.78 -13.89 8.99
C ILE A 73 0.44 -12.66 8.16
N ARG A 74 -0.67 -12.01 8.48
CA ARG A 74 -1.05 -10.73 7.89
C ARG A 74 -0.74 -9.60 8.85
N VAL A 75 -0.15 -8.56 8.33
CA VAL A 75 0.23 -7.38 9.11
C VAL A 75 -0.47 -6.16 8.57
N TYR A 76 -1.10 -5.40 9.45
CA TYR A 76 -1.79 -4.15 9.12
C TYR A 76 -1.20 -3.01 9.93
N LYS A 77 -1.05 -1.85 9.33
CA LYS A 77 -0.73 -0.63 10.06
C LYS A 77 -2.00 0.13 10.43
N ASN A 78 -1.93 0.87 11.51
CA ASN A 78 -2.98 1.79 11.91
C ASN A 78 -2.34 3.16 12.20
N MET A 79 -2.24 3.98 11.16
CA MET A 79 -1.62 5.30 11.21
C MET A 79 -2.52 6.34 10.57
N ASN A 80 -2.46 7.58 11.09
CA ASN A 80 -3.08 8.70 10.41
C ASN A 80 -2.38 8.94 9.06
N ASP A 81 -3.16 9.25 8.04
CA ASP A 81 -2.68 9.42 6.69
C ASP A 81 -3.51 10.50 5.97
N VAL A 82 -2.84 11.56 5.57
CA VAL A 82 -3.46 12.72 4.91
C VAL A 82 -3.96 12.38 3.51
N VAL A 83 -3.30 11.45 2.81
CA VAL A 83 -3.68 11.08 1.43
C VAL A 83 -5.06 10.43 1.38
N ILE A 84 -5.41 9.67 2.41
CA ILE A 84 -6.70 8.97 2.54
C ILE A 84 -7.64 9.63 3.56
N ASP A 85 -7.32 10.84 4.01
CA ASP A 85 -8.07 11.62 4.99
C ASP A 85 -8.38 10.85 6.30
N LYS A 86 -7.38 10.10 6.78
CA LYS A 86 -7.50 9.31 8.00
C LYS A 86 -6.91 10.02 9.20
N THR A 87 -7.74 10.26 10.22
CA THR A 87 -7.37 10.95 11.46
C THR A 87 -7.78 10.20 12.73
N ASN A 88 -8.23 8.95 12.62
CA ASN A 88 -8.89 8.19 13.67
C ASN A 88 -8.05 7.02 14.24
N GLU A 89 -6.73 7.05 14.12
CA GLU A 89 -5.85 5.95 14.53
C GLU A 89 -6.07 5.46 15.97
N ARG A 90 -6.27 6.40 16.90
CA ARG A 90 -6.49 6.06 18.33
C ARG A 90 -7.82 5.34 18.54
N ALA A 91 -8.88 5.85 17.92
CA ALA A 91 -10.20 5.25 18.04
C ALA A 91 -10.22 3.82 17.50
N ILE A 92 -9.57 3.58 16.36
CA ILE A 92 -9.40 2.25 15.77
C ILE A 92 -8.60 1.34 16.70
N PHE A 93 -7.49 1.83 17.25
CA PHE A 93 -6.65 1.03 18.15
C PHE A 93 -7.38 0.56 19.41
N TYR A 94 -8.23 1.40 19.99
CA TYR A 94 -9.02 1.02 21.15
C TYR A 94 -10.22 0.12 20.80
N LYS A 95 -10.77 0.26 19.59
CA LYS A 95 -11.89 -0.57 19.13
C LYS A 95 -11.48 -2.00 18.82
N LEU A 96 -10.27 -2.17 18.28
CA LEU A 96 -9.68 -3.48 18.04
C LEU A 96 -9.22 -4.11 19.35
N LYS A 97 -9.74 -5.28 19.70
CA LYS A 97 -9.33 -6.05 20.87
C LYS A 97 -8.64 -7.32 20.45
N THR A 98 -7.61 -7.71 21.19
CA THR A 98 -6.91 -8.99 20.99
C THR A 98 -7.85 -10.16 21.25
N ASN A 99 -7.66 -11.24 20.51
CA ASN A 99 -8.49 -12.46 20.53
C ASN A 99 -9.95 -12.20 20.14
N GLU A 100 -10.20 -11.22 19.26
CA GLU A 100 -11.48 -10.97 18.64
C GLU A 100 -11.34 -10.98 17.13
N THR A 101 -12.35 -11.48 16.44
CA THR A 101 -12.46 -11.41 14.98
C THR A 101 -13.23 -10.17 14.58
N CYS A 102 -12.60 -9.29 13.81
CA CYS A 102 -13.14 -8.00 13.41
C CYS A 102 -13.33 -7.90 11.90
N ILE A 103 -14.40 -7.23 11.49
CA ILE A 103 -14.60 -6.77 10.12
C ILE A 103 -14.02 -5.37 10.02
N ILE A 104 -13.01 -5.21 9.18
CA ILE A 104 -12.26 -3.97 9.01
C ILE A 104 -12.27 -3.50 7.56
N GLU A 105 -12.19 -2.19 7.36
CA GLU A 105 -11.86 -1.59 6.07
C GLU A 105 -10.38 -1.25 6.07
N VAL A 106 -9.69 -1.68 5.04
CA VAL A 106 -8.27 -1.40 4.83
C VAL A 106 -8.05 -0.68 3.51
N VAL A 107 -6.99 0.10 3.46
CA VAL A 107 -6.54 0.82 2.27
C VAL A 107 -5.09 0.47 1.99
N GLY A 108 -4.82 0.25 0.72
CA GLY A 108 -3.51 -0.13 0.23
C GLY A 108 -3.32 -1.64 0.19
N ASP A 109 -2.41 -2.06 -0.65
CA ASP A 109 -2.03 -3.46 -0.82
C ASP A 109 -0.63 -3.70 -0.27
N GLN A 110 -0.41 -4.92 0.21
CA GLN A 110 0.93 -5.38 0.52
C GLN A 110 1.64 -5.65 -0.81
N THR A 111 2.52 -4.74 -1.21
CA THR A 111 3.29 -4.91 -2.44
C THR A 111 4.73 -5.25 -2.12
N PHE A 112 5.26 -6.27 -2.82
CA PHE A 112 6.64 -6.69 -2.68
C PHE A 112 7.64 -5.58 -3.04
N TRP A 113 7.33 -4.78 -4.07
CA TRP A 113 8.20 -3.74 -4.60
C TRP A 113 8.31 -2.49 -3.73
N PHE A 114 7.25 -2.14 -2.99
CA PHE A 114 7.21 -0.89 -2.22
C PHE A 114 7.12 -1.11 -0.72
N HIS A 115 7.22 -2.35 -0.24
CA HIS A 115 7.10 -2.72 1.18
C HIS A 115 5.94 -2.01 1.88
N THR A 116 4.82 -1.85 1.17
CA THR A 116 3.63 -1.20 1.71
C THR A 116 2.86 -2.18 2.57
N ILE A 117 2.42 -1.70 3.73
CA ILE A 117 1.55 -2.44 4.65
C ILE A 117 0.17 -1.78 4.57
N PRO A 118 -0.92 -2.58 4.40
CA PRO A 118 -2.28 -2.03 4.38
C PRO A 118 -2.60 -1.24 5.65
N ASN A 119 -3.30 -0.11 5.50
CA ASN A 119 -3.69 0.76 6.60
C ASN A 119 -5.16 0.57 6.94
N ILE A 120 -5.48 0.28 8.20
CA ILE A 120 -6.85 0.13 8.68
C ILE A 120 -7.50 1.51 8.75
N THR A 121 -8.61 1.71 8.02
CA THR A 121 -9.33 2.99 7.99
C THR A 121 -10.61 2.98 8.83
N ARG A 122 -11.23 1.82 8.99
CA ARG A 122 -12.45 1.66 9.76
C ARG A 122 -12.56 0.28 10.39
N VAL A 123 -13.20 0.19 11.55
CA VAL A 123 -13.61 -1.05 12.18
C VAL A 123 -15.13 -1.03 12.26
N PHE A 124 -15.77 -2.01 11.63
CA PHE A 124 -17.24 -2.12 11.64
C PHE A 124 -17.72 -2.85 12.89
N GLU A 125 -17.34 -4.09 13.05
CA GLU A 125 -17.79 -4.96 14.13
C GLU A 125 -16.65 -5.88 14.57
N CYS A 126 -16.59 -6.15 15.89
CA CYS A 126 -15.69 -7.17 16.44
C CYS A 126 -16.52 -8.16 17.27
N ARG A 127 -16.21 -9.44 17.15
CA ARG A 127 -16.85 -10.53 17.90
C ARG A 127 -15.78 -11.38 18.59
N LYS A 128 -16.07 -11.77 19.81
CA LYS A 128 -15.26 -12.76 20.50
C LYS A 128 -15.46 -14.13 19.86
N ASP A 129 -14.37 -14.79 19.55
CA ASP A 129 -14.41 -16.18 19.14
C ASP A 129 -14.85 -17.02 20.37
N LYS A 130 -15.86 -17.88 20.15
CA LYS A 130 -16.40 -18.76 21.18
C LYS A 130 -15.47 -19.95 21.41
#